data_c1e7ba814e7199d4c245b0f9949de6dc
#
_entry.id   c1e7ba814e7199d4c245b0f9949de6dc
#
_cell.length_a   1.000
_cell.length_b   1.000
_cell.length_c   1.000
_cell.angle_alpha   90.00
_cell.angle_beta   90.00
_cell.angle_gamma   90.00
#
_symmetry.space_group_name_H-M   'P 1'
#
loop_
_entity.id
_entity.type
_entity.pdbx_description
1 polymer ?
#
loop_
_entity_poly.entity_id
_entity_poly.type
_entity_poly.pdbx_seq_one_letter_code
_entity_poly.pdbx_strand_id
1 'polypeptide(L)'
;IPSMRGDLVSRPIGDVLADARALFAGGVKELLIVSQDTSAYGVDVKYRTGFWNGKPVRTRMLELVQALGELAEPYGAWVRLHYVYPYPSVDDVIPLMATGKVLPYLDVPLQHSHPDVLKRMKRPASGEKNLERILKWREQCPQIVIRSTFIAGFPGETEAEFAHLLEFLQEA
;
A
#
# COMPACT_ATOMS: atom_id res chain seq x y z
N ILE A 1 10.94 -15.19 2.33
CA ILE A 1 11.55 -13.86 2.27
C ILE A 1 12.30 -13.52 3.56
N PRO A 2 11.76 -13.68 4.79
CA PRO A 2 12.53 -13.41 6.02
C PRO A 2 13.87 -14.15 6.08
N SER A 3 13.93 -15.39 5.60
CA SER A 3 15.16 -16.18 5.54
C SER A 3 16.26 -15.58 4.64
N MET A 4 15.89 -14.71 3.70
CA MET A 4 16.82 -14.09 2.76
C MET A 4 17.12 -12.62 3.08
N ARG A 5 16.16 -11.92 3.67
CA ARG A 5 16.22 -10.48 3.90
C ARG A 5 16.25 -10.06 5.36
N GLY A 6 16.10 -11.02 6.28
CA GLY A 6 16.00 -10.76 7.70
C GLY A 6 14.62 -10.24 8.11
N ASP A 7 14.56 -9.75 9.34
CA ASP A 7 13.33 -9.22 9.93
C ASP A 7 12.96 -7.86 9.34
N LEU A 8 11.71 -7.47 9.54
CA LEU A 8 11.25 -6.12 9.22
C LEU A 8 12.03 -5.10 10.06
N VAL A 9 12.59 -4.09 9.39
CA VAL A 9 13.29 -2.97 10.03
C VAL A 9 12.73 -1.67 9.47
N SER A 10 11.91 -0.99 10.26
CA SER A 10 11.36 0.32 9.90
C SER A 10 12.34 1.44 10.23
N ARG A 11 12.65 2.27 9.27
CA ARG A 11 13.44 3.49 9.48
C ARG A 11 12.65 4.49 10.33
N PRO A 12 13.30 5.27 11.21
CA PRO A 12 12.63 6.35 11.92
C PRO A 12 11.95 7.32 10.96
N ILE A 13 10.73 7.74 11.30
CA ILE A 13 9.92 8.58 10.40
C ILE A 13 10.61 9.91 10.09
N GLY A 14 11.30 10.50 11.06
CA GLY A 14 12.05 11.75 10.86
C GLY A 14 13.16 11.62 9.81
N ASP A 15 13.84 10.47 9.76
CA ASP A 15 14.91 10.21 8.78
C ASP A 15 14.34 10.05 7.37
N VAL A 16 13.21 9.34 7.24
CA VAL A 16 12.51 9.17 5.95
C VAL A 16 12.04 10.53 5.41
N LEU A 17 11.47 11.37 6.28
CA LEU A 17 11.00 12.70 5.90
C LEU A 17 12.16 13.66 5.57
N ALA A 18 13.30 13.53 6.25
CA ALA A 18 14.50 14.31 5.94
C ALA A 18 15.06 13.98 4.54
N ASP A 19 15.12 12.69 4.19
CA ASP A 19 15.52 12.24 2.85
C ASP A 19 14.53 12.74 1.79
N ALA A 20 13.24 12.61 2.02
CA ALA A 20 12.20 13.09 1.10
C ALA A 20 12.32 14.60 0.85
N ARG A 21 12.54 15.38 1.90
CA ARG A 21 12.75 16.83 1.79
C ARG A 21 13.99 17.17 0.95
N ALA A 22 15.09 16.46 1.15
CA ALA A 22 16.30 16.66 0.36
C ALA A 22 16.07 16.33 -1.12
N LEU A 23 15.35 15.25 -1.42
CA LEU A 23 14.98 14.87 -2.79
C LEU A 23 14.10 15.92 -3.47
N PHE A 24 13.07 16.41 -2.80
CA PHE A 24 12.20 17.47 -3.34
C PHE A 24 12.95 18.79 -3.55
N ALA A 25 13.80 19.19 -2.60
CA ALA A 25 14.67 20.35 -2.74
C ALA A 25 15.66 20.21 -3.91
N GLY A 26 16.09 18.99 -4.21
CA GLY A 26 16.90 18.63 -5.38
C GLY A 26 16.15 18.59 -6.70
N GLY A 27 14.82 18.86 -6.72
CA GLY A 27 13.99 18.94 -7.92
C GLY A 27 13.27 17.66 -8.30
N VAL A 28 13.28 16.63 -7.45
CA VAL A 28 12.51 15.39 -7.67
C VAL A 28 11.02 15.72 -7.70
N LYS A 29 10.30 15.19 -8.69
CA LYS A 29 8.88 15.45 -8.93
C LYS A 29 7.97 14.28 -8.55
N GLU A 30 8.51 13.12 -8.28
CA GLU A 30 7.74 11.96 -7.81
C GLU A 30 8.57 11.13 -6.84
N LEU A 31 7.98 10.78 -5.70
CA LEU A 31 8.52 9.80 -4.76
C LEU A 31 7.69 8.52 -4.82
N LEU A 32 8.36 7.42 -5.14
CA LEU A 32 7.80 6.09 -5.02
C LEU A 32 8.17 5.52 -3.65
N ILE A 33 7.17 5.26 -2.84
CA ILE A 33 7.35 4.64 -1.52
C ILE A 33 7.35 3.13 -1.72
N VAL A 34 8.52 2.53 -1.62
CA VAL A 34 8.75 1.12 -1.92
C VAL A 34 9.30 0.39 -0.71
N SER A 35 8.64 -0.70 -0.34
CA SER A 35 9.15 -1.69 0.59
C SER A 35 8.58 -3.07 0.22
N GLN A 36 8.88 -4.12 0.97
CA GLN A 36 8.22 -5.42 0.75
C GLN A 36 6.74 -5.41 1.11
N ASP A 37 6.39 -4.64 2.12
CA ASP A 37 5.02 -4.40 2.57
C ASP A 37 4.99 -3.01 3.22
N THR A 38 4.57 -2.03 2.44
CA THR A 38 4.50 -0.63 2.90
C THR A 38 3.45 -0.46 4.00
N SER A 39 2.42 -1.30 4.02
CA SER A 39 1.38 -1.27 5.05
C SER A 39 1.87 -1.74 6.43
N ALA A 40 2.99 -2.48 6.49
CA ALA A 40 3.60 -2.94 7.73
C ALA A 40 4.56 -1.93 8.37
N TYR A 41 4.76 -0.75 7.78
CA TYR A 41 5.68 0.24 8.32
C TYR A 41 5.38 0.60 9.76
N GLY A 42 6.39 0.46 10.62
CA GLY A 42 6.34 0.80 12.04
C GLY A 42 5.88 -0.32 12.97
N VAL A 43 5.42 -1.46 12.44
CA VAL A 43 4.95 -2.60 13.27
C VAL A 43 6.06 -3.13 14.17
N ASP A 44 7.27 -3.31 13.63
CA ASP A 44 8.46 -3.81 14.32
C ASP A 44 8.91 -2.93 15.48
N VAL A 45 8.72 -1.61 15.35
CA VAL A 45 9.04 -0.61 16.37
C VAL A 45 7.82 -0.22 17.23
N LYS A 46 6.71 -0.98 17.15
CA LYS A 46 5.47 -0.76 17.88
C LYS A 46 4.94 0.68 17.74
N TYR A 47 5.04 1.21 16.50
CA TYR A 47 4.60 2.56 16.16
C TYR A 47 5.26 3.65 17.02
N ARG A 48 6.55 3.50 17.32
CA ARG A 48 7.32 4.47 18.11
C ARG A 48 7.09 5.90 17.61
N THR A 49 6.94 6.82 18.55
CA THR A 49 6.91 8.24 18.25
C THR A 49 8.31 8.73 17.89
N GLY A 50 8.45 9.34 16.74
CA GLY A 50 9.60 10.14 16.33
C GLY A 50 9.26 11.63 16.35
N PHE A 51 10.14 12.46 15.81
CA PHE A 51 9.95 13.90 15.71
C PHE A 51 10.21 14.39 14.29
N TRP A 52 9.36 15.32 13.83
CA TRP A 52 9.54 16.03 12.57
C TRP A 52 9.20 17.50 12.77
N ASN A 53 10.13 18.40 12.41
CA ASN A 53 9.99 19.85 12.62
C ASN A 53 9.53 20.21 14.06
N GLY A 54 10.08 19.52 15.06
CA GLY A 54 9.75 19.73 16.47
C GLY A 54 8.41 19.16 16.94
N LYS A 55 7.65 18.51 16.05
CA LYS A 55 6.37 17.88 16.37
C LYS A 55 6.51 16.36 16.52
N PRO A 56 5.83 15.73 17.49
CA PRO A 56 5.81 14.28 17.60
C PRO A 56 5.00 13.67 16.45
N VAL A 57 5.55 12.65 15.81
CA VAL A 57 4.89 11.89 14.73
C VAL A 57 5.11 10.40 14.97
N ARG A 58 4.07 9.60 14.83
CA ARG A 58 4.18 8.15 14.98
C ARG A 58 4.82 7.52 13.74
N THR A 59 5.70 6.57 13.95
CA THR A 59 6.27 5.73 12.89
C THR A 59 5.21 4.72 12.45
N ARG A 60 4.27 5.16 11.63
CA ARG A 60 3.15 4.37 11.08
C ARG A 60 2.85 4.85 9.65
N MET A 61 2.33 3.94 8.81
CA MET A 61 2.07 4.21 7.39
C MET A 61 1.22 5.46 7.18
N LEU A 62 0.10 5.61 7.88
CA LEU A 62 -0.81 6.74 7.70
C LEU A 62 -0.10 8.08 7.95
N GLU A 63 0.60 8.20 9.08
CA GLU A 63 1.31 9.43 9.44
C GLU A 63 2.46 9.73 8.48
N LEU A 64 3.17 8.68 8.03
CA LEU A 64 4.22 8.85 7.01
C LEU A 64 3.64 9.38 5.70
N VAL A 65 2.58 8.75 5.20
CA VAL A 65 1.93 9.13 3.93
C VAL A 65 1.37 10.54 4.00
N GLN A 66 0.73 10.91 5.11
CA GLN A 66 0.23 12.26 5.33
C GLN A 66 1.37 13.29 5.33
N ALA A 67 2.43 13.05 6.10
CA ALA A 67 3.56 13.96 6.20
C ALA A 67 4.32 14.08 4.86
N LEU A 68 4.45 13.01 4.10
CA LEU A 68 5.05 13.05 2.76
C LEU A 68 4.19 13.85 1.78
N GLY A 69 2.86 13.71 1.82
CA GLY A 69 1.96 14.51 1.01
C GLY A 69 2.06 16.00 1.32
N GLU A 70 2.04 16.37 2.60
CA GLU A 70 2.23 17.75 3.05
C GLU A 70 3.59 18.32 2.65
N LEU A 71 4.64 17.48 2.68
CA LEU A 71 5.99 17.86 2.28
C LEU A 71 6.14 18.04 0.77
N ALA A 72 5.42 17.25 -0.04
CA ALA A 72 5.47 17.28 -1.50
C ALA A 72 4.73 18.48 -2.11
N GLU A 73 3.66 18.95 -1.43
CA GLU A 73 2.75 19.98 -1.93
C GLU A 73 3.46 21.27 -2.39
N PRO A 74 4.36 21.91 -1.61
CA PRO A 74 5.07 23.13 -2.03
C PRO A 74 5.95 22.96 -3.26
N TYR A 75 6.35 21.72 -3.58
CA TYR A 75 7.21 21.40 -4.72
C TYR A 75 6.41 20.99 -5.96
N GLY A 76 5.08 20.88 -5.85
CA GLY A 76 4.23 20.32 -6.90
C GLY A 76 4.65 18.90 -7.27
N ALA A 77 5.07 18.12 -6.27
CA ALA A 77 5.58 16.78 -6.44
C ALA A 77 4.53 15.73 -6.02
N TRP A 78 4.71 14.51 -6.51
CA TRP A 78 3.80 13.39 -6.28
C TRP A 78 4.37 12.38 -5.30
N VAL A 79 3.50 11.78 -4.51
CA VAL A 79 3.81 10.63 -3.65
C VAL A 79 2.97 9.45 -4.10
N ARG A 80 3.63 8.35 -4.44
CA ARG A 80 3.01 7.11 -4.92
C ARG A 80 3.35 5.95 -3.99
N LEU A 81 2.33 5.16 -3.62
CA LEU A 81 2.51 3.98 -2.77
C LEU A 81 2.63 2.72 -3.62
N HIS A 82 3.64 1.91 -3.32
CA HIS A 82 3.85 0.59 -3.91
C HIS A 82 3.85 -0.51 -2.86
N TYR A 83 3.55 -1.73 -3.27
CA TYR A 83 3.59 -2.95 -2.45
C TYR A 83 2.80 -2.82 -1.16
N VAL A 84 1.55 -2.43 -1.30
CA VAL A 84 0.60 -2.31 -0.18
C VAL A 84 -0.14 -3.63 -0.04
N TYR A 85 -0.08 -4.26 1.13
CA TYR A 85 -0.91 -5.43 1.41
C TYR A 85 -2.31 -4.98 1.87
N PRO A 86 -3.41 -5.67 1.49
CA PRO A 86 -4.77 -5.21 1.75
C PRO A 86 -5.20 -5.39 3.22
N TYR A 87 -4.43 -4.85 4.16
CA TYR A 87 -4.81 -4.77 5.56
C TYR A 87 -5.85 -3.66 5.81
N PRO A 88 -6.64 -3.74 6.88
CA PRO A 88 -7.60 -2.68 7.23
C PRO A 88 -6.97 -1.29 7.38
N SER A 89 -5.72 -1.20 7.79
CA SER A 89 -4.99 0.08 7.92
C SER A 89 -4.80 0.84 6.60
N VAL A 90 -4.97 0.17 5.47
CA VAL A 90 -4.91 0.81 4.15
C VAL A 90 -6.15 1.67 3.90
N ASP A 91 -7.29 1.31 4.49
CA ASP A 91 -8.53 2.07 4.37
C ASP A 91 -8.35 3.51 4.90
N ASP A 92 -7.46 3.71 5.89
CA ASP A 92 -7.17 5.02 6.47
C ASP A 92 -6.44 5.99 5.50
N VAL A 93 -5.78 5.44 4.47
CA VAL A 93 -5.02 6.25 3.49
C VAL A 93 -5.90 6.73 2.33
N ILE A 94 -7.02 6.07 2.07
CA ILE A 94 -7.92 6.41 0.96
C ILE A 94 -8.41 7.86 1.01
N PRO A 95 -8.80 8.43 2.18
CA PRO A 95 -9.18 9.84 2.28
C PRO A 95 -8.06 10.80 1.86
N LEU A 96 -6.78 10.47 2.09
CA LEU A 96 -5.64 11.29 1.64
C LEU A 96 -5.52 11.27 0.10
N MET A 97 -5.84 10.15 -0.53
CA MET A 97 -5.90 10.02 -2.00
C MET A 97 -7.09 10.82 -2.57
N ALA A 98 -8.26 10.72 -1.95
CA ALA A 98 -9.46 11.44 -2.37
C ALA A 98 -9.28 12.96 -2.31
N THR A 99 -8.50 13.47 -1.36
CA THR A 99 -8.19 14.91 -1.22
C THR A 99 -7.00 15.38 -2.07
N GLY A 100 -6.35 14.46 -2.80
CA GLY A 100 -5.18 14.78 -3.64
C GLY A 100 -3.88 15.01 -2.88
N LYS A 101 -3.82 14.72 -1.58
CA LYS A 101 -2.57 14.82 -0.79
C LYS A 101 -1.50 13.85 -1.25
N VAL A 102 -1.92 12.68 -1.72
CA VAL A 102 -1.07 11.68 -2.39
C VAL A 102 -1.80 11.18 -3.62
N LEU A 103 -1.07 10.58 -4.57
CA LEU A 103 -1.69 10.08 -5.78
C LEU A 103 -2.78 9.05 -5.46
N PRO A 104 -3.93 9.12 -6.14
CA PRO A 104 -5.00 8.13 -6.03
C PRO A 104 -4.61 6.84 -6.76
N TYR A 105 -3.61 6.16 -6.22
CA TYR A 105 -3.01 4.97 -6.80
C TYR A 105 -2.59 3.99 -5.70
N LEU A 106 -3.02 2.73 -5.85
CA LEU A 106 -2.59 1.63 -4.98
C LEU A 106 -2.03 0.48 -5.82
N ASP A 107 -0.87 -0.01 -5.42
CA ASP A 107 -0.29 -1.26 -5.92
C ASP A 107 -0.48 -2.35 -4.87
N VAL A 108 -1.51 -3.19 -5.10
CA VAL A 108 -1.99 -4.22 -4.16
C VAL A 108 -1.94 -5.59 -4.84
N PRO A 109 -0.86 -6.37 -4.69
CA PRO A 109 -0.75 -7.69 -5.31
C PRO A 109 -1.69 -8.70 -4.64
N LEU A 110 -2.87 -8.91 -5.20
CA LEU A 110 -3.91 -9.78 -4.66
C LEU A 110 -3.62 -11.28 -4.87
N GLN A 111 -2.80 -11.61 -5.83
CA GLN A 111 -2.33 -12.96 -6.19
C GLN A 111 -3.40 -13.85 -6.82
N HIS A 112 -4.59 -13.94 -6.28
CA HIS A 112 -5.75 -14.66 -6.79
C HIS A 112 -7.04 -14.15 -6.13
N SER A 113 -8.20 -14.55 -6.66
CA SER A 113 -9.50 -14.23 -6.07
C SER A 113 -10.16 -15.42 -5.39
N HIS A 114 -9.92 -16.66 -5.88
CA HIS A 114 -10.59 -17.84 -5.35
C HIS A 114 -10.05 -18.23 -3.96
N PRO A 115 -10.93 -18.46 -2.94
CA PRO A 115 -10.50 -18.72 -1.56
C PRO A 115 -9.58 -19.93 -1.42
N ASP A 116 -9.88 -21.03 -2.12
CA ASP A 116 -9.08 -22.25 -2.02
C ASP A 116 -7.70 -22.10 -2.65
N VAL A 117 -7.56 -21.33 -3.74
CA VAL A 117 -6.27 -21.01 -4.34
C VAL A 117 -5.46 -20.14 -3.38
N LEU A 118 -6.05 -19.10 -2.81
CA LEU A 118 -5.41 -18.25 -1.80
C LEU A 118 -4.97 -19.04 -0.57
N LYS A 119 -5.79 -20.00 -0.13
CA LYS A 119 -5.42 -20.91 0.97
C LYS A 119 -4.21 -21.79 0.62
N ARG A 120 -4.18 -22.37 -0.60
CA ARG A 120 -3.01 -23.12 -1.09
C ARG A 120 -1.75 -22.24 -1.19
N MET A 121 -1.91 -20.98 -1.56
CA MET A 121 -0.84 -19.96 -1.55
C MET A 121 -0.43 -19.51 -0.15
N LYS A 122 -1.11 -19.98 0.91
CA LYS A 122 -0.94 -19.51 2.30
C LYS A 122 -1.15 -18.01 2.46
N ARG A 123 -2.17 -17.47 1.77
CA ARG A 123 -2.57 -16.07 1.86
C ARG A 123 -3.76 -15.92 2.81
N PRO A 124 -3.70 -14.97 3.78
CA PRO A 124 -4.76 -14.81 4.80
C PRO A 124 -6.02 -14.10 4.27
N ALA A 125 -5.95 -13.37 3.17
CA ALA A 125 -7.08 -12.61 2.63
C ALA A 125 -8.00 -13.50 1.79
N SER A 126 -9.33 -13.34 1.94
CA SER A 126 -10.33 -13.94 1.06
C SER A 126 -10.60 -13.03 -0.15
N GLY A 127 -10.85 -13.63 -1.33
CA GLY A 127 -11.14 -12.90 -2.55
C GLY A 127 -12.37 -11.99 -2.43
N GLU A 128 -13.46 -12.50 -1.84
CA GLU A 128 -14.70 -11.73 -1.62
C GLU A 128 -14.48 -10.45 -0.83
N LYS A 129 -13.75 -10.54 0.29
CA LYS A 129 -13.42 -9.36 1.10
C LYS A 129 -12.51 -8.37 0.37
N ASN A 130 -11.69 -8.85 -0.56
CA ASN A 130 -10.86 -7.98 -1.38
C ASN A 130 -11.70 -7.21 -2.40
N LEU A 131 -12.69 -7.84 -3.02
CA LEU A 131 -13.62 -7.18 -3.93
C LEU A 131 -14.45 -6.10 -3.21
N GLU A 132 -15.10 -6.46 -2.10
CA GLU A 132 -15.84 -5.50 -1.27
C GLU A 132 -14.99 -4.28 -0.89
N ARG A 133 -13.73 -4.51 -0.53
CA ARG A 133 -12.80 -3.45 -0.17
C ARG A 133 -12.45 -2.55 -1.37
N ILE A 134 -12.20 -3.13 -2.54
CA ILE A 134 -11.94 -2.38 -3.77
C ILE A 134 -13.13 -1.48 -4.11
N LEU A 135 -14.33 -2.02 -4.08
CA LEU A 135 -15.55 -1.26 -4.36
C LEU A 135 -15.73 -0.11 -3.36
N LYS A 136 -15.52 -0.36 -2.07
CA LYS A 136 -15.54 0.69 -1.05
C LYS A 136 -14.47 1.77 -1.27
N TRP A 137 -13.27 1.40 -1.69
CA TRP A 137 -12.23 2.37 -2.02
C TRP A 137 -12.63 3.24 -3.22
N ARG A 138 -13.27 2.65 -4.24
CA ARG A 138 -13.79 3.39 -5.40
C ARG A 138 -14.93 4.35 -5.04
N GLU A 139 -15.78 3.98 -4.07
CA GLU A 139 -16.81 4.89 -3.54
C GLU A 139 -16.20 6.10 -2.84
N GLN A 140 -15.15 5.91 -2.04
CA GLN A 140 -14.47 6.97 -1.30
C GLN A 140 -13.56 7.83 -2.18
N CYS A 141 -12.97 7.24 -3.18
CA CYS A 141 -12.02 7.86 -4.10
C CYS A 141 -12.29 7.38 -5.53
N PRO A 142 -13.28 7.95 -6.25
CA PRO A 142 -13.69 7.47 -7.58
C PRO A 142 -12.57 7.48 -8.62
N GLN A 143 -11.57 8.33 -8.47
CA GLN A 143 -10.41 8.43 -9.36
C GLN A 143 -9.29 7.43 -9.03
N ILE A 144 -9.47 6.55 -8.03
CA ILE A 144 -8.42 5.63 -7.63
C ILE A 144 -8.06 4.64 -8.73
N VAL A 145 -6.77 4.53 -9.02
CA VAL A 145 -6.21 3.50 -9.88
C VAL A 145 -5.64 2.38 -9.02
N ILE A 146 -6.15 1.18 -9.19
CA ILE A 146 -5.66 0.00 -8.48
C ILE A 146 -4.88 -0.86 -9.46
N ARG A 147 -3.59 -1.02 -9.21
CA ARG A 147 -2.74 -1.99 -9.88
C ARG A 147 -2.69 -3.25 -9.04
N SER A 148 -2.83 -4.40 -9.67
CA SER A 148 -2.69 -5.68 -9.00
C SER A 148 -1.85 -6.65 -9.82
N THR A 149 -1.36 -7.68 -9.17
CA THR A 149 -0.67 -8.82 -9.79
C THR A 149 -1.39 -10.09 -9.38
N PHE A 150 -1.66 -10.95 -10.37
CA PHE A 150 -2.32 -12.23 -10.19
C PHE A 150 -1.43 -13.36 -10.71
N ILE A 151 -1.62 -14.54 -10.15
CA ILE A 151 -0.97 -15.78 -10.57
C ILE A 151 -2.06 -16.68 -11.12
N ALA A 152 -1.97 -17.00 -12.41
CA ALA A 152 -2.78 -18.03 -13.05
C ALA A 152 -1.94 -19.30 -13.24
N GLY A 153 -2.58 -20.46 -13.18
CA GLY A 153 -1.90 -21.76 -13.28
C GLY A 153 -1.15 -22.16 -12.01
N PHE A 154 -1.63 -21.69 -10.84
CA PHE A 154 -1.07 -22.15 -9.56
C PHE A 154 -1.24 -23.68 -9.41
N PRO A 155 -0.26 -24.42 -8.86
CA PRO A 155 -0.36 -25.88 -8.73
C PRO A 155 -1.67 -26.34 -8.09
N GLY A 156 -2.43 -27.16 -8.84
CA GLY A 156 -3.75 -27.63 -8.45
C GLY A 156 -4.91 -26.66 -8.71
N GLU A 157 -4.69 -25.55 -9.43
CA GLU A 157 -5.75 -24.69 -9.90
C GLU A 157 -6.62 -25.41 -10.94
N THR A 158 -7.93 -25.28 -10.79
CA THR A 158 -8.92 -25.83 -11.71
C THR A 158 -9.46 -24.78 -12.66
N GLU A 159 -10.10 -25.21 -13.78
CA GLU A 159 -10.77 -24.30 -14.72
C GLU A 159 -11.84 -23.42 -14.03
N ALA A 160 -12.58 -23.99 -13.08
CA ALA A 160 -13.58 -23.24 -12.32
C ALA A 160 -12.97 -22.16 -11.43
N GLU A 161 -11.83 -22.44 -10.80
CA GLU A 161 -11.12 -21.46 -9.99
C GLU A 161 -10.50 -20.34 -10.86
N PHE A 162 -10.03 -20.67 -12.04
CA PHE A 162 -9.58 -19.68 -13.02
C PHE A 162 -10.74 -18.83 -13.55
N ALA A 163 -11.90 -19.44 -13.87
CA ALA A 163 -13.08 -18.70 -14.28
C ALA A 163 -13.54 -17.69 -13.20
N HIS A 164 -13.50 -18.09 -11.93
CA HIS A 164 -13.76 -17.17 -10.80
C HIS A 164 -12.79 -15.97 -10.78
N LEU A 165 -11.51 -16.18 -11.14
CA LEU A 165 -10.56 -15.07 -11.26
C LEU A 165 -10.96 -14.10 -12.38
N LEU A 166 -11.43 -14.61 -13.52
CA LEU A 166 -11.88 -13.75 -14.63
C LEU A 166 -13.11 -12.94 -14.26
N GLU A 167 -14.10 -13.55 -13.57
CA GLU A 167 -15.28 -12.85 -13.07
C GLU A 167 -14.89 -11.74 -12.09
N PHE A 168 -14.01 -12.05 -11.12
CA PHE A 168 -13.49 -11.06 -10.20
C PHE A 168 -12.85 -9.86 -10.90
N LEU A 169 -12.06 -10.10 -11.97
CA LEU A 169 -11.40 -9.02 -12.72
C LEU A 169 -12.38 -8.14 -13.52
N GLN A 170 -13.56 -8.67 -13.86
CA GLN A 170 -14.62 -7.90 -14.53
C GLN A 170 -15.36 -6.99 -13.55
N GLU A 171 -15.47 -7.39 -12.30
CA GLU A 171 -16.20 -6.66 -11.26
C GLU A 171 -15.35 -5.63 -10.52
N ALA A 172 -14.02 -5.85 -10.43
CA ALA A 172 -13.08 -5.02 -9.70
C ALA A 172 -12.65 -3.78 -10.50
#